data_55ed769e79f94c915952cc8ed176563a
#
_entry.id   55ed769e79f94c915952cc8ed176563a
#
_cell.length_a   1.000
_cell.length_b   1.000
_cell.length_c   1.000
_cell.angle_alpha   90.00
_cell.angle_beta   90.00
_cell.angle_gamma   90.00
#
_symmetry.space_group_name_H-M   'P 1'
#
loop_
_entity.id
_entity.type
_entity.pdbx_description
1 polymer ?
#
loop_
_entity_poly.entity_id
_entity_poly.type
_entity_poly.pdbx_seq_one_letter_code
_entity_poly.pdbx_strand_id
1 'polypeptide(L)'
;MPTSDTSEKGLEKLICVGLTGHPCDPQKGRVAEPVVPYGGEGYASGYAEDYDRDHAVDLKKLATFIKATQLKLVDALGLDSDSPKREQFLARLQGEIAKRGVIDVLRKGVKHGPHSLDLFYGTPTPGNKEAVKRFEQNIFSVTRQLRYSKDETQLALDLCLFINGLPIATFELKNSLTKQTVEDAVQQYKRDRNPRELLFQFGRCMVHFAVDDHEVRMCTHLSGKGSWFLPFNKGWNDGAGNPPNPNGLKTDYLWKEI
;
A
#
# COMPACT_ATOMS: atom_id res chain seq x y z
N MET A 1 -3.35 26.23 19.97
CA MET A 1 -3.80 25.24 18.98
C MET A 1 -2.62 24.90 18.12
N PRO A 2 -2.28 23.64 17.86
CA PRO A 2 -1.23 23.34 16.91
C PRO A 2 -1.64 23.89 15.54
N THR A 3 -0.76 24.62 14.89
CA THR A 3 -0.94 25.09 13.52
C THR A 3 -1.12 23.87 12.63
N SER A 4 -2.27 23.71 11.97
CA SER A 4 -2.50 22.70 10.97
C SER A 4 -1.41 22.83 9.89
N ASP A 5 -0.62 21.78 9.71
CA ASP A 5 0.32 21.70 8.59
C ASP A 5 -0.50 21.56 7.30
N THR A 6 -0.63 22.67 6.57
CA THR A 6 -1.44 22.78 5.35
C THR A 6 -0.69 22.33 4.09
N SER A 7 0.49 21.75 4.23
CA SER A 7 1.28 21.20 3.11
C SER A 7 0.77 19.82 2.67
N GLU A 8 1.22 19.33 1.51
CA GLU A 8 1.01 17.93 1.08
C GLU A 8 1.44 16.95 2.17
N LYS A 9 2.57 17.23 2.84
CA LYS A 9 3.07 16.45 3.98
C LYS A 9 2.09 16.42 5.17
N GLY A 10 1.31 17.49 5.36
CA GLY A 10 0.24 17.54 6.36
C GLY A 10 -0.87 16.56 6.04
N LEU A 11 -1.31 16.48 4.77
CA LEU A 11 -2.32 15.52 4.31
C LEU A 11 -1.81 14.08 4.45
N GLU A 12 -0.57 13.79 4.03
CA GLU A 12 0.05 12.47 4.23
C GLU A 12 0.03 12.04 5.71
N LYS A 13 0.44 12.93 6.62
CA LYS A 13 0.44 12.65 8.07
C LYS A 13 -0.96 12.39 8.60
N LEU A 14 -1.95 13.16 8.15
CA LEU A 14 -3.33 13.00 8.56
C LEU A 14 -3.88 11.63 8.17
N ILE A 15 -3.63 11.20 6.93
CA ILE A 15 -4.01 9.88 6.44
C ILE A 15 -3.31 8.78 7.26
N CYS A 16 -2.00 8.91 7.47
CA CYS A 16 -1.26 7.93 8.25
C CYS A 16 -1.76 7.84 9.69
N VAL A 17 -2.06 8.96 10.35
CA VAL A 17 -2.64 8.96 11.69
C VAL A 17 -4.01 8.27 11.68
N GLY A 18 -4.84 8.53 10.66
CA GLY A 18 -6.13 7.83 10.50
C GLY A 18 -5.95 6.32 10.41
N LEU A 19 -5.03 5.84 9.59
CA LEU A 19 -4.80 4.42 9.35
C LEU A 19 -4.08 3.72 10.51
N THR A 20 -3.04 4.33 11.08
CA THR A 20 -2.10 3.66 12.00
C THR A 20 -2.15 4.18 13.45
N GLY A 21 -2.83 5.30 13.71
CA GLY A 21 -2.72 6.04 14.96
C GLY A 21 -1.44 6.88 15.09
N HIS A 22 -0.53 6.84 14.11
CA HIS A 22 0.77 7.51 14.13
C HIS A 22 1.07 8.26 12.83
N PRO A 23 1.87 9.34 12.83
CA PRO A 23 2.17 10.13 11.63
C PRO A 23 3.10 9.43 10.62
N CYS A 24 3.55 8.21 10.87
CA CYS A 24 4.49 7.44 10.02
C CYS A 24 5.68 8.29 9.56
N ASP A 25 6.36 8.98 10.49
CA ASP A 25 7.40 9.93 10.16
C ASP A 25 8.70 9.20 9.72
N PRO A 26 9.13 9.32 8.46
CA PRO A 26 10.31 8.61 7.96
C PRO A 26 11.63 9.08 8.59
N GLN A 27 11.64 10.24 9.27
CA GLN A 27 12.85 10.82 9.86
C GLN A 27 13.04 10.49 11.34
N LYS A 28 12.02 10.01 12.01
CA LYS A 28 12.11 9.54 13.39
C LYS A 28 12.33 8.04 13.36
N GLY A 29 13.54 7.61 13.67
CA GLY A 29 13.93 6.20 13.65
C GLY A 29 12.85 5.26 14.21
N ARG A 30 12.94 3.99 13.88
CA ARG A 30 11.96 2.94 14.20
C ARG A 30 11.49 3.05 15.64
N VAL A 31 10.31 3.57 15.84
CA VAL A 31 9.59 3.38 17.10
C VAL A 31 9.18 1.91 17.09
N ALA A 32 9.47 1.19 18.18
CA ALA A 32 8.95 -0.17 18.36
C ALA A 32 7.43 -0.10 18.15
N GLU A 33 6.92 -0.75 17.10
CA GLU A 33 5.49 -0.76 16.83
C GLU A 33 4.79 -1.37 18.05
N PRO A 34 3.82 -0.68 18.65
CA PRO A 34 3.03 -1.31 19.69
C PRO A 34 2.32 -2.51 19.05
N VAL A 35 2.25 -3.62 19.80
CA VAL A 35 1.62 -4.87 19.37
C VAL A 35 0.13 -4.68 19.01
N VAL A 36 -0.45 -3.57 19.43
CA VAL A 36 -1.81 -3.15 19.11
C VAL A 36 -1.76 -1.68 18.65
N PRO A 37 -2.20 -1.34 17.43
CA PRO A 37 -2.28 0.04 17.00
C PRO A 37 -3.33 0.77 17.85
N TYR A 38 -2.88 1.71 18.67
CA TYR A 38 -3.79 2.56 19.41
C TYR A 38 -4.30 3.67 18.51
N GLY A 39 -5.60 3.66 18.20
CA GLY A 39 -6.32 4.78 17.63
C GLY A 39 -6.33 4.92 16.11
N GLY A 40 -5.92 3.89 15.36
CA GLY A 40 -6.05 3.86 13.89
C GLY A 40 -7.00 2.76 13.41
N GLU A 41 -7.19 2.65 12.10
CA GLU A 41 -8.00 1.61 11.43
C GLU A 41 -7.29 0.25 11.37
N GLY A 42 -6.26 0.03 12.20
CA GLY A 42 -5.57 -1.26 12.32
C GLY A 42 -4.42 -1.48 11.33
N TYR A 43 -3.96 -0.44 10.65
CA TYR A 43 -2.78 -0.51 9.79
C TYR A 43 -1.49 -0.36 10.60
N ALA A 44 -0.47 -1.13 10.23
CA ALA A 44 0.88 -0.96 10.73
C ALA A 44 1.65 0.10 9.91
N SER A 45 2.58 0.81 10.55
CA SER A 45 3.52 1.67 9.82
C SER A 45 4.53 0.84 9.05
N GLY A 46 4.73 1.17 7.77
CA GLY A 46 5.81 0.66 6.95
C GLY A 46 6.95 1.67 6.84
N TYR A 47 8.13 1.20 6.45
CA TYR A 47 9.32 2.03 6.27
C TYR A 47 9.89 1.82 4.87
N ALA A 48 10.29 2.92 4.21
CA ALA A 48 10.80 2.86 2.84
C ALA A 48 12.07 2.01 2.69
N GLU A 49 12.88 1.89 3.76
CA GLU A 49 14.07 1.04 3.80
C GLU A 49 13.78 -0.46 3.87
N ASP A 50 12.57 -0.86 4.29
CA ASP A 50 12.14 -2.27 4.34
C ASP A 50 11.63 -2.76 2.97
N TYR A 51 11.48 -1.83 2.00
CA TYR A 51 10.99 -2.12 0.66
C TYR A 51 12.11 -2.58 -0.27
N ASP A 52 11.97 -3.80 -0.78
CA ASP A 52 12.82 -4.39 -1.81
C ASP A 52 12.38 -3.88 -3.19
N ARG A 53 13.21 -3.05 -3.83
CA ARG A 53 12.92 -2.44 -5.13
C ARG A 53 13.07 -3.42 -6.28
N ASP A 54 13.90 -4.46 -6.11
CA ASP A 54 14.14 -5.47 -7.14
C ASP A 54 12.92 -6.37 -7.32
N HIS A 55 12.13 -6.57 -6.26
CA HIS A 55 10.96 -7.44 -6.25
C HIS A 55 9.65 -6.71 -5.96
N ALA A 56 9.70 -5.41 -5.67
CA ALA A 56 8.54 -4.57 -5.32
C ALA A 56 7.72 -5.16 -4.16
N VAL A 57 8.35 -5.44 -3.03
CA VAL A 57 7.72 -5.96 -1.81
C VAL A 57 8.29 -5.28 -0.56
N ASP A 58 7.47 -5.07 0.47
CA ASP A 58 7.97 -4.81 1.82
C ASP A 58 8.43 -6.16 2.40
N LEU A 59 9.74 -6.42 2.28
CA LEU A 59 10.33 -7.71 2.61
C LEU A 59 10.18 -8.03 4.10
N LYS A 60 10.27 -7.03 4.95
CA LYS A 60 10.12 -7.23 6.40
C LYS A 60 8.72 -7.65 6.79
N LYS A 61 7.68 -6.99 6.27
CA LYS A 61 6.29 -7.35 6.53
C LYS A 61 5.96 -8.74 5.94
N LEU A 62 6.44 -9.04 4.73
CA LEU A 62 6.28 -10.36 4.11
C LEU A 62 6.92 -11.46 4.97
N ALA A 63 8.17 -11.27 5.40
CA ALA A 63 8.86 -12.24 6.25
C ALA A 63 8.16 -12.39 7.61
N THR A 64 7.71 -11.30 8.23
CA THR A 64 6.97 -11.32 9.50
C THR A 64 5.69 -12.12 9.38
N PHE A 65 4.88 -11.89 8.34
CA PHE A 65 3.66 -12.64 8.09
C PHE A 65 3.92 -14.14 7.90
N ILE A 66 4.89 -14.51 7.06
CA ILE A 66 5.21 -15.92 6.80
C ILE A 66 5.73 -16.60 8.08
N LYS A 67 6.58 -15.93 8.87
CA LYS A 67 7.06 -16.43 10.16
C LYS A 67 5.92 -16.69 11.15
N ALA A 68 4.96 -15.81 11.22
CA ALA A 68 3.83 -15.94 12.13
C ALA A 68 2.86 -17.07 11.74
N THR A 69 2.70 -17.31 10.44
CA THR A 69 1.64 -18.18 9.93
C THR A 69 2.14 -19.51 9.36
N GLN A 70 3.38 -19.56 8.88
CA GLN A 70 3.93 -20.70 8.12
C GLN A 70 5.41 -20.92 8.47
N LEU A 71 5.73 -20.94 9.75
CA LEU A 71 7.10 -21.01 10.28
C LEU A 71 7.97 -22.09 9.62
N LYS A 72 7.39 -23.24 9.29
CA LYS A 72 8.10 -24.37 8.65
C LYS A 72 8.65 -24.04 7.26
N LEU A 73 8.17 -22.98 6.62
CA LEU A 73 8.61 -22.56 5.28
C LEU A 73 9.76 -21.56 5.31
N VAL A 74 10.05 -20.95 6.45
CA VAL A 74 11.03 -19.86 6.58
C VAL A 74 12.40 -20.27 6.07
N ASP A 75 12.90 -21.45 6.51
CA ASP A 75 14.20 -21.97 6.07
C ASP A 75 14.21 -22.35 4.60
N ALA A 76 13.12 -22.94 4.10
CA ALA A 76 12.98 -23.34 2.70
C ALA A 76 13.00 -22.13 1.76
N LEU A 77 12.43 -20.99 2.22
CA LEU A 77 12.35 -19.73 1.48
C LEU A 77 13.57 -18.82 1.71
N GLY A 78 14.42 -19.13 2.69
CA GLY A 78 15.60 -18.34 3.04
C GLY A 78 15.29 -16.94 3.58
N LEU A 79 14.15 -16.77 4.29
CA LEU A 79 13.67 -15.44 4.70
C LEU A 79 14.45 -14.80 5.87
N ASP A 80 15.32 -15.57 6.55
CA ASP A 80 16.09 -15.09 7.70
C ASP A 80 17.39 -14.39 7.33
N SER A 81 17.85 -14.53 6.09
CA SER A 81 19.13 -13.98 5.63
C SER A 81 19.07 -13.57 4.17
N ASP A 82 20.06 -12.77 3.77
CA ASP A 82 20.33 -12.53 2.37
C ASP A 82 20.92 -13.79 1.74
N SER A 83 20.14 -14.49 0.94
CA SER A 83 20.50 -15.82 0.45
C SER A 83 19.96 -16.07 -0.96
N PRO A 84 20.64 -16.93 -1.75
CA PRO A 84 20.13 -17.33 -3.05
C PRO A 84 18.72 -17.96 -3.01
N LYS A 85 18.35 -18.59 -1.89
CA LYS A 85 17.00 -19.16 -1.69
C LYS A 85 15.96 -18.06 -1.63
N ARG A 86 16.25 -16.97 -0.88
CA ARG A 86 15.36 -15.80 -0.80
C ARG A 86 15.17 -15.16 -2.16
N GLU A 87 16.25 -14.94 -2.90
CA GLU A 87 16.20 -14.40 -4.25
C GLU A 87 15.35 -15.27 -5.21
N GLN A 88 15.53 -16.58 -5.18
CA GLN A 88 14.73 -17.52 -5.97
C GLN A 88 13.24 -17.46 -5.60
N PHE A 89 12.93 -17.36 -4.31
CA PHE A 89 11.55 -17.22 -3.85
C PHE A 89 10.93 -15.90 -4.31
N LEU A 90 11.62 -14.77 -4.11
CA LEU A 90 11.13 -13.45 -4.50
C LEU A 90 10.96 -13.33 -6.01
N ALA A 91 11.91 -13.86 -6.80
CA ALA A 91 11.79 -13.93 -8.25
C ALA A 91 10.57 -14.79 -8.67
N ARG A 92 10.32 -15.92 -7.98
CA ARG A 92 9.15 -16.76 -8.23
C ARG A 92 7.85 -16.01 -7.90
N LEU A 93 7.80 -15.35 -6.74
CA LEU A 93 6.66 -14.55 -6.30
C LEU A 93 6.34 -13.44 -7.31
N GLN A 94 7.37 -12.72 -7.74
CA GLN A 94 7.24 -11.68 -8.77
C GLN A 94 6.70 -12.24 -10.09
N GLY A 95 7.24 -13.39 -10.55
CA GLY A 95 6.77 -14.04 -11.77
C GLY A 95 5.30 -14.47 -11.70
N GLU A 96 4.85 -14.96 -10.54
CA GLU A 96 3.44 -15.29 -10.32
C GLU A 96 2.53 -14.04 -10.30
N ILE A 97 2.99 -12.93 -9.68
CA ILE A 97 2.24 -11.67 -9.71
C ILE A 97 2.16 -11.12 -11.14
N ALA A 98 3.25 -11.12 -11.89
CA ALA A 98 3.24 -10.69 -13.29
C ALA A 98 2.29 -11.50 -14.17
N LYS A 99 2.15 -12.81 -13.89
CA LYS A 99 1.29 -13.72 -14.64
C LYS A 99 -0.20 -13.62 -14.28
N ARG A 100 -0.51 -13.45 -13.00
CA ARG A 100 -1.87 -13.61 -12.46
C ARG A 100 -2.43 -12.36 -11.78
N GLY A 101 -1.58 -11.37 -11.51
CA GLY A 101 -1.89 -10.19 -10.73
C GLY A 101 -1.85 -10.45 -9.21
N VAL A 102 -1.63 -9.36 -8.46
CA VAL A 102 -1.46 -9.41 -6.99
C VAL A 102 -2.70 -9.97 -6.27
N ILE A 103 -3.90 -9.65 -6.75
CA ILE A 103 -5.15 -10.11 -6.14
C ILE A 103 -5.28 -11.64 -6.21
N ASP A 104 -5.01 -12.23 -7.38
CA ASP A 104 -5.08 -13.69 -7.53
C ASP A 104 -4.01 -14.39 -6.70
N VAL A 105 -2.81 -13.82 -6.64
CA VAL A 105 -1.70 -14.31 -5.81
C VAL A 105 -2.02 -14.23 -4.32
N LEU A 106 -2.59 -13.13 -3.83
CA LEU A 106 -3.06 -13.04 -2.44
C LEU A 106 -4.12 -14.11 -2.14
N ARG A 107 -5.12 -14.27 -3.03
CA ARG A 107 -6.25 -15.18 -2.80
C ARG A 107 -5.90 -16.66 -2.89
N LYS A 108 -4.96 -17.04 -3.75
CA LYS A 108 -4.65 -18.45 -4.07
C LYS A 108 -3.26 -18.88 -3.65
N GLY A 109 -2.46 -17.95 -3.11
CA GLY A 109 -1.09 -18.22 -2.73
C GLY A 109 -0.16 -18.50 -3.91
N VAL A 110 1.04 -18.99 -3.60
CA VAL A 110 2.09 -19.31 -4.57
C VAL A 110 2.71 -20.67 -4.25
N LYS A 111 3.03 -21.43 -5.29
CA LYS A 111 3.83 -22.67 -5.18
C LYS A 111 5.30 -22.34 -5.42
N HIS A 112 6.17 -22.78 -4.50
CA HIS A 112 7.62 -22.68 -4.61
C HIS A 112 8.25 -24.03 -4.30
N GLY A 113 8.77 -24.72 -5.32
CA GLY A 113 9.22 -26.12 -5.21
C GLY A 113 8.08 -27.03 -4.72
N PRO A 114 8.31 -27.85 -3.69
CA PRO A 114 7.28 -28.71 -3.10
C PRO A 114 6.31 -27.97 -2.16
N HIS A 115 6.56 -26.70 -1.89
CA HIS A 115 5.82 -25.93 -0.89
C HIS A 115 4.70 -25.11 -1.52
N SER A 116 3.57 -25.01 -0.81
CA SER A 116 2.48 -24.09 -1.11
C SER A 116 2.42 -23.03 -0.01
N LEU A 117 2.41 -21.75 -0.41
CA LEU A 117 2.37 -20.61 0.50
C LEU A 117 1.03 -19.92 0.40
N ASP A 118 0.43 -19.67 1.53
CA ASP A 118 -0.69 -18.73 1.65
C ASP A 118 -0.12 -17.31 1.84
N LEU A 119 -0.67 -16.36 1.11
CA LEU A 119 -0.24 -14.96 1.17
C LEU A 119 -1.27 -14.03 1.77
N PHE A 120 -2.47 -14.53 2.05
CA PHE A 120 -3.55 -13.81 2.71
C PHE A 120 -4.58 -14.79 3.28
N TYR A 121 -5.11 -14.49 4.45
CA TYR A 121 -6.24 -15.19 5.04
C TYR A 121 -7.46 -14.31 4.99
N GLY A 122 -8.50 -14.75 4.26
CA GLY A 122 -9.75 -14.01 4.09
C GLY A 122 -10.61 -13.98 5.36
N THR A 123 -11.65 -13.14 5.32
CA THR A 123 -12.61 -12.99 6.43
C THR A 123 -13.14 -14.36 6.88
N PRO A 124 -13.02 -14.71 8.16
CA PRO A 124 -13.42 -16.03 8.65
C PRO A 124 -14.93 -16.18 8.68
N THR A 125 -15.41 -17.42 8.45
CA THR A 125 -16.79 -17.75 8.76
C THR A 125 -17.04 -17.70 10.27
N PRO A 126 -18.25 -17.23 10.70
CA PRO A 126 -18.59 -17.18 12.11
C PRO A 126 -18.38 -18.54 12.83
N GLY A 127 -17.77 -18.51 14.01
CA GLY A 127 -17.52 -19.71 14.83
C GLY A 127 -16.23 -20.48 14.54
N ASN A 128 -15.52 -20.18 13.44
CA ASN A 128 -14.23 -20.81 13.13
C ASN A 128 -13.06 -20.07 13.80
N LYS A 129 -12.74 -20.45 15.04
CA LYS A 129 -11.68 -19.80 15.85
C LYS A 129 -10.29 -19.84 15.20
N GLU A 130 -9.95 -20.93 14.51
CA GLU A 130 -8.65 -21.05 13.84
C GLU A 130 -8.56 -20.11 12.62
N ALA A 131 -9.65 -19.95 11.85
CA ALA A 131 -9.70 -19.01 10.76
C ALA A 131 -9.62 -17.55 11.27
N VAL A 132 -10.25 -17.24 12.40
CA VAL A 132 -10.12 -15.92 13.06
C VAL A 132 -8.66 -15.64 13.41
N LYS A 133 -7.98 -16.56 14.10
CA LYS A 133 -6.56 -16.39 14.45
C LYS A 133 -5.67 -16.17 13.23
N ARG A 134 -5.92 -16.89 12.12
CA ARG A 134 -5.15 -16.71 10.88
C ARG A 134 -5.45 -15.37 10.24
N PHE A 135 -6.71 -14.94 10.21
CA PHE A 135 -7.10 -13.64 9.68
C PHE A 135 -6.43 -12.49 10.45
N GLU A 136 -6.36 -12.58 11.77
CA GLU A 136 -5.70 -11.62 12.67
C GLU A 136 -4.18 -11.53 12.47
N GLN A 137 -3.56 -12.52 11.80
CA GLN A 137 -2.14 -12.47 11.45
C GLN A 137 -1.86 -11.70 10.15
N ASN A 138 -2.88 -11.30 9.38
CA ASN A 138 -2.64 -10.43 8.24
C ASN A 138 -2.10 -9.08 8.71
N ILE A 139 -1.14 -8.58 7.96
CA ILE A 139 -0.50 -7.28 8.20
C ILE A 139 -0.95 -6.32 7.10
N PHE A 140 -1.85 -5.41 7.44
CA PHE A 140 -2.17 -4.24 6.61
C PHE A 140 -1.19 -3.14 6.99
N SER A 141 -0.51 -2.53 6.03
CA SER A 141 0.45 -1.48 6.35
C SER A 141 0.45 -0.35 5.33
N VAL A 142 0.90 0.83 5.78
CA VAL A 142 1.06 2.02 4.95
C VAL A 142 2.49 2.53 5.06
N THR A 143 3.11 2.82 3.92
CA THR A 143 4.45 3.42 3.84
C THR A 143 4.34 4.79 3.18
N ARG A 144 4.84 5.82 3.88
CA ARG A 144 4.97 7.19 3.35
C ARG A 144 6.27 7.34 2.58
N GLN A 145 6.25 8.22 1.57
CA GLN A 145 7.43 8.60 0.79
C GLN A 145 8.20 7.37 0.31
N LEU A 146 7.43 6.41 -0.27
CA LEU A 146 7.98 5.15 -0.74
C LEU A 146 8.90 5.38 -1.93
N ARG A 147 10.19 5.16 -1.75
CA ARG A 147 11.19 5.17 -2.83
C ARG A 147 11.14 3.85 -3.59
N TYR A 148 10.43 3.83 -4.70
CA TYR A 148 10.08 2.62 -5.43
C TYR A 148 11.01 2.28 -6.59
N SER A 149 11.68 3.29 -7.18
CA SER A 149 12.53 3.08 -8.35
C SER A 149 13.88 2.50 -7.97
N LYS A 150 14.34 1.55 -8.79
CA LYS A 150 15.67 0.97 -8.69
C LYS A 150 16.73 1.94 -9.21
N ASP A 151 16.45 2.58 -10.33
CA ASP A 151 17.41 3.43 -11.05
C ASP A 151 17.34 4.88 -10.58
N GLU A 152 16.13 5.41 -10.38
CA GLU A 152 15.91 6.80 -9.93
C GLU A 152 15.57 6.83 -8.43
N THR A 153 16.59 6.67 -7.61
CA THR A 153 16.46 6.46 -6.15
C THR A 153 15.84 7.63 -5.39
N GLN A 154 15.70 8.80 -6.00
CA GLN A 154 15.07 9.98 -5.39
C GLN A 154 13.56 10.04 -5.63
N LEU A 155 13.04 9.28 -6.60
CA LEU A 155 11.61 9.24 -6.85
C LEU A 155 10.88 8.53 -5.71
N ALA A 156 9.92 9.21 -5.13
CA ALA A 156 9.07 8.68 -4.08
C ALA A 156 7.59 8.86 -4.42
N LEU A 157 6.76 7.91 -3.99
CA LEU A 157 5.31 8.03 -3.90
C LEU A 157 4.94 8.61 -2.54
N ASP A 158 3.87 9.38 -2.49
CA ASP A 158 3.40 9.94 -1.23
C ASP A 158 2.99 8.84 -0.24
N LEU A 159 2.15 7.89 -0.69
CA LEU A 159 1.74 6.73 0.11
C LEU A 159 1.64 5.45 -0.73
N CYS A 160 1.92 4.32 -0.09
CA CYS A 160 1.62 2.99 -0.62
C CYS A 160 1.03 2.11 0.47
N LEU A 161 -0.07 1.42 0.15
CA LEU A 161 -0.68 0.41 1.03
C LEU A 161 -0.20 -0.98 0.65
N PHE A 162 -0.01 -1.81 1.67
CA PHE A 162 0.44 -3.19 1.53
C PHE A 162 -0.45 -4.15 2.31
N ILE A 163 -0.59 -5.35 1.79
CA ILE A 163 -1.11 -6.51 2.52
C ILE A 163 0.00 -7.56 2.59
N ASN A 164 0.41 -7.92 3.81
CA ASN A 164 1.46 -8.92 4.05
C ASN A 164 2.75 -8.66 3.25
N GLY A 165 3.10 -7.37 3.08
CA GLY A 165 4.27 -6.94 2.31
C GLY A 165 4.07 -6.82 0.81
N LEU A 166 2.91 -7.20 0.24
CA LEU A 166 2.60 -7.01 -1.17
C LEU A 166 1.90 -5.67 -1.39
N PRO A 167 2.38 -4.80 -2.32
CA PRO A 167 1.75 -3.52 -2.58
C PRO A 167 0.39 -3.72 -3.25
N ILE A 168 -0.63 -3.00 -2.78
CA ILE A 168 -2.00 -3.11 -3.32
C ILE A 168 -2.56 -1.79 -3.83
N ALA A 169 -2.17 -0.67 -3.25
CA ALA A 169 -2.62 0.65 -3.69
C ALA A 169 -1.52 1.70 -3.55
N THR A 170 -1.43 2.60 -4.50
CA THR A 170 -0.51 3.75 -4.48
C THR A 170 -1.30 5.05 -4.50
N PHE A 171 -0.73 6.10 -3.90
CA PHE A 171 -1.38 7.41 -3.78
C PHE A 171 -0.40 8.53 -4.15
N GLU A 172 -0.88 9.46 -4.97
CA GLU A 172 -0.33 10.79 -5.16
C GLU A 172 -1.32 11.79 -4.58
N LEU A 173 -0.83 12.62 -3.67
CA LEU A 173 -1.65 13.52 -2.87
C LEU A 173 -1.38 14.97 -3.28
N LYS A 174 -2.43 15.76 -3.37
CA LYS A 174 -2.36 17.20 -3.60
C LYS A 174 -3.20 17.92 -2.57
N ASN A 175 -2.91 19.20 -2.36
CA ASN A 175 -3.62 20.02 -1.40
C ASN A 175 -4.04 21.34 -2.07
N SER A 176 -5.33 21.64 -2.04
CA SER A 176 -5.89 22.87 -2.63
C SER A 176 -5.30 24.14 -2.02
N LEU A 177 -4.83 24.11 -0.77
CA LEU A 177 -4.16 25.26 -0.12
C LEU A 177 -2.81 25.60 -0.78
N THR A 178 -2.18 24.65 -1.46
CA THR A 178 -0.99 24.89 -2.28
C THR A 178 -1.32 25.21 -3.74
N LYS A 179 -2.60 25.44 -4.06
CA LYS A 179 -3.13 25.66 -5.41
C LYS A 179 -2.92 24.46 -6.37
N GLN A 180 -2.78 23.28 -5.81
CA GLN A 180 -2.71 22.03 -6.55
C GLN A 180 -4.00 21.23 -6.38
N THR A 181 -4.36 20.47 -7.39
CA THR A 181 -5.63 19.74 -7.49
C THR A 181 -5.41 18.27 -7.77
N VAL A 182 -6.45 17.48 -7.71
CA VAL A 182 -6.43 16.07 -8.12
C VAL A 182 -5.91 15.89 -9.55
N GLU A 183 -6.11 16.88 -10.44
CA GLU A 183 -5.57 16.82 -11.81
C GLU A 183 -4.04 16.88 -11.82
N ASP A 184 -3.41 17.64 -10.92
CA ASP A 184 -1.95 17.66 -10.80
C ASP A 184 -1.41 16.30 -10.34
N ALA A 185 -2.10 15.62 -9.43
CA ALA A 185 -1.78 14.24 -9.05
C ALA A 185 -1.94 13.24 -10.22
N VAL A 186 -3.01 13.40 -11.03
CA VAL A 186 -3.20 12.62 -12.26
C VAL A 186 -2.06 12.87 -13.26
N GLN A 187 -1.65 14.13 -13.47
CA GLN A 187 -0.55 14.47 -14.36
C GLN A 187 0.79 13.92 -13.84
N GLN A 188 0.99 13.88 -12.54
CA GLN A 188 2.17 13.27 -11.93
C GLN A 188 2.28 11.78 -12.27
N TYR A 189 1.17 11.01 -12.16
CA TYR A 189 1.13 9.63 -12.63
C TYR A 189 1.40 9.49 -14.14
N LYS A 190 0.84 10.39 -14.96
CA LYS A 190 0.95 10.31 -16.42
C LYS A 190 2.34 10.67 -16.95
N ARG A 191 3.06 11.56 -16.26
CA ARG A 191 4.31 12.16 -16.76
C ARG A 191 5.54 11.66 -16.01
N ASP A 192 5.43 11.57 -14.67
CA ASP A 192 6.58 11.41 -13.79
C ASP A 192 6.70 9.97 -13.24
N ARG A 193 5.66 9.14 -13.42
CA ARG A 193 5.67 7.74 -13.01
C ARG A 193 5.84 6.85 -14.24
N ASN A 194 7.03 6.27 -14.37
CA ASN A 194 7.33 5.38 -15.49
C ASN A 194 6.55 4.06 -15.34
N PRO A 195 5.63 3.70 -16.25
CA PRO A 195 4.85 2.46 -16.16
C PRO A 195 5.70 1.18 -16.35
N ARG A 196 6.97 1.30 -16.73
CA ARG A 196 7.91 0.16 -16.78
C ARG A 196 8.50 -0.18 -15.42
N GLU A 197 8.44 0.74 -14.44
CA GLU A 197 8.83 0.45 -13.08
C GLU A 197 8.00 -0.71 -12.52
N LEU A 198 8.64 -1.63 -11.82
CA LEU A 198 8.02 -2.87 -11.37
C LEU A 198 6.73 -2.62 -10.58
N LEU A 199 6.71 -1.61 -9.70
CA LEU A 199 5.55 -1.24 -8.89
C LEU A 199 4.34 -0.84 -9.74
N PHE A 200 4.56 -0.24 -10.92
CA PHE A 200 3.51 0.29 -11.79
C PHE A 200 3.11 -0.64 -12.93
N GLN A 201 3.77 -1.79 -13.07
CA GLN A 201 3.36 -2.78 -14.05
C GLN A 201 1.95 -3.29 -13.77
N PHE A 202 1.18 -3.52 -14.83
CA PHE A 202 -0.20 -3.96 -14.72
C PHE A 202 -0.33 -5.23 -13.84
N GLY A 203 -1.28 -5.19 -12.91
CA GLY A 203 -1.52 -6.29 -11.97
C GLY A 203 -0.58 -6.35 -10.76
N ARG A 204 0.44 -5.47 -10.67
CA ARG A 204 1.32 -5.38 -9.50
C ARG A 204 0.60 -4.72 -8.32
N CYS A 205 -0.09 -3.61 -8.56
CA CYS A 205 -1.04 -3.01 -7.64
C CYS A 205 -2.46 -3.20 -8.17
N MET A 206 -3.43 -3.15 -7.28
CA MET A 206 -4.84 -3.19 -7.61
C MET A 206 -5.30 -1.85 -8.17
N VAL A 207 -4.80 -0.75 -7.61
CA VAL A 207 -5.27 0.59 -7.92
C VAL A 207 -4.21 1.66 -7.63
N HIS A 208 -4.28 2.75 -8.40
CA HIS A 208 -3.48 3.96 -8.23
C HIS A 208 -4.43 5.12 -8.02
N PHE A 209 -4.34 5.79 -6.88
CA PHE A 209 -5.21 6.89 -6.50
C PHE A 209 -4.51 8.24 -6.64
N ALA A 210 -5.16 9.16 -7.33
CA ALA A 210 -4.88 10.59 -7.33
C ALA A 210 -5.89 11.27 -6.42
N VAL A 211 -5.43 12.00 -5.41
CA VAL A 211 -6.28 12.51 -4.31
C VAL A 211 -5.94 13.95 -4.01
N ASP A 212 -6.96 14.78 -3.82
CA ASP A 212 -6.84 16.04 -3.09
C ASP A 212 -7.85 16.09 -1.93
N ASP A 213 -8.00 17.23 -1.31
CA ASP A 213 -8.95 17.45 -0.20
C ASP A 213 -10.42 17.47 -0.64
N HIS A 214 -10.71 17.47 -1.94
CA HIS A 214 -12.05 17.55 -2.52
C HIS A 214 -12.46 16.31 -3.33
N GLU A 215 -11.54 15.74 -4.11
CA GLU A 215 -11.83 14.70 -5.08
C GLU A 215 -10.83 13.54 -5.02
N VAL A 216 -11.30 12.37 -5.46
CA VAL A 216 -10.50 11.18 -5.67
C VAL A 216 -10.69 10.68 -7.09
N ARG A 217 -9.59 10.35 -7.74
CA ARG A 217 -9.57 9.65 -9.02
C ARG A 217 -8.74 8.39 -8.93
N MET A 218 -9.15 7.35 -9.64
CA MET A 218 -8.46 6.06 -9.62
C MET A 218 -8.11 5.58 -11.02
N CYS A 219 -7.02 4.83 -11.10
CA CYS A 219 -6.58 4.13 -12.30
C CYS A 219 -6.11 2.73 -11.92
N THR A 220 -6.48 1.71 -12.68
CA THR A 220 -6.04 0.32 -12.47
C THR A 220 -4.93 -0.11 -13.42
N HIS A 221 -4.66 0.70 -14.47
CA HIS A 221 -3.63 0.40 -15.47
C HIS A 221 -2.90 1.68 -15.88
N LEU A 222 -1.70 1.86 -15.36
CA LEU A 222 -0.84 2.97 -15.76
C LEU A 222 -0.18 2.66 -17.12
N SER A 223 -0.34 3.58 -18.07
CA SER A 223 0.25 3.53 -19.41
C SER A 223 0.81 4.91 -19.84
N GLY A 224 1.41 5.63 -18.89
CA GLY A 224 1.92 6.98 -19.10
C GLY A 224 0.81 7.95 -19.48
N LYS A 225 1.00 8.75 -20.51
CA LYS A 225 0.00 9.73 -20.98
C LYS A 225 -1.35 9.12 -21.35
N GLY A 226 -1.38 7.82 -21.70
CA GLY A 226 -2.61 7.07 -22.03
C GLY A 226 -3.36 6.54 -20.81
N SER A 227 -2.86 6.75 -19.59
CA SER A 227 -3.54 6.32 -18.37
C SER A 227 -4.92 6.97 -18.24
N TRP A 228 -5.93 6.15 -17.92
CA TRP A 228 -7.30 6.61 -17.76
C TRP A 228 -7.68 6.63 -16.28
N PHE A 229 -7.94 7.83 -15.77
CA PHE A 229 -8.34 8.05 -14.39
C PHE A 229 -9.85 8.31 -14.31
N LEU A 230 -10.56 7.53 -13.53
CA LEU A 230 -12.00 7.62 -13.29
C LEU A 230 -12.28 8.28 -11.94
N PRO A 231 -13.37 9.05 -11.82
CA PRO A 231 -13.82 9.54 -10.52
C PRO A 231 -14.09 8.37 -9.55
N PHE A 232 -13.66 8.54 -8.31
CA PHE A 232 -13.94 7.61 -7.20
C PHE A 232 -14.59 8.37 -6.04
N ASN A 233 -15.60 9.17 -6.35
CA ASN A 233 -16.29 10.07 -5.43
C ASN A 233 -17.61 9.47 -4.94
N LYS A 234 -18.16 10.00 -3.81
CA LYS A 234 -19.41 9.53 -3.20
C LYS A 234 -20.68 9.92 -3.98
N GLY A 235 -20.56 10.65 -5.07
CA GLY A 235 -21.69 10.98 -5.94
C GLY A 235 -22.51 12.20 -5.53
N TRP A 236 -21.90 13.22 -4.96
CA TRP A 236 -22.51 14.51 -4.69
C TRP A 236 -22.69 15.34 -5.98
N ASN A 237 -23.73 16.19 -6.04
CA ASN A 237 -24.01 17.04 -7.22
C ASN A 237 -24.04 16.25 -8.54
N ASP A 238 -25.07 15.41 -8.70
CA ASP A 238 -25.25 14.57 -9.89
C ASP A 238 -24.07 13.62 -10.22
N GLY A 239 -23.38 13.18 -9.17
CA GLY A 239 -22.25 12.23 -9.27
C GLY A 239 -20.88 12.87 -9.44
N ALA A 240 -20.79 14.20 -9.50
CA ALA A 240 -19.54 14.89 -9.86
C ALA A 240 -18.52 15.03 -8.72
N GLY A 241 -18.90 14.87 -7.43
CA GLY A 241 -17.99 15.13 -6.34
C GLY A 241 -18.35 14.42 -5.03
N ASN A 242 -17.81 14.95 -3.93
CA ASN A 242 -18.03 14.47 -2.57
C ASN A 242 -18.88 15.43 -1.74
N PRO A 243 -19.74 14.94 -0.83
CA PRO A 243 -20.51 15.78 0.05
C PRO A 243 -19.60 16.59 0.99
N PRO A 244 -20.06 17.76 1.49
CA PRO A 244 -19.37 18.47 2.56
C PRO A 244 -19.17 17.56 3.77
N ASN A 245 -17.98 17.61 4.37
CA ASN A 245 -17.67 16.90 5.62
C ASN A 245 -17.32 17.94 6.70
N PRO A 246 -18.22 18.24 7.64
CA PRO A 246 -17.98 19.27 8.67
C PRO A 246 -16.89 18.85 9.67
N ASN A 247 -16.55 17.56 9.75
CA ASN A 247 -15.63 17.01 10.72
C ASN A 247 -14.27 16.57 10.10
N GLY A 248 -14.02 16.91 8.82
CA GLY A 248 -12.79 16.51 8.15
C GLY A 248 -12.75 16.89 6.67
N LEU A 249 -11.96 16.15 5.91
CA LEU A 249 -11.86 16.33 4.47
C LEU A 249 -13.01 15.63 3.75
N LYS A 250 -13.41 16.13 2.58
CA LYS A 250 -14.43 15.48 1.75
C LYS A 250 -13.99 14.09 1.27
N THR A 251 -12.70 13.84 1.27
CA THR A 251 -12.06 12.59 0.81
C THR A 251 -11.72 11.63 1.96
N ASP A 252 -12.10 11.92 3.21
CA ASP A 252 -11.84 11.08 4.39
C ASP A 252 -12.35 9.64 4.26
N TYR A 253 -13.44 9.42 3.51
CA TYR A 253 -13.98 8.08 3.29
C TYR A 253 -12.95 7.11 2.69
N LEU A 254 -11.97 7.63 1.93
CA LEU A 254 -10.97 6.81 1.26
C LEU A 254 -10.07 6.04 2.24
N TRP A 255 -9.86 6.56 3.45
CA TRP A 255 -9.04 5.90 4.48
C TRP A 255 -9.77 5.58 5.77
N LYS A 256 -11.04 5.95 5.87
CA LYS A 256 -11.91 5.58 6.99
C LYS A 256 -12.87 4.43 6.68
N GLU A 257 -13.06 4.12 5.39
CA GLU A 257 -14.01 3.12 4.92
C GLU A 257 -13.34 2.03 4.04
N ILE A 258 -12.01 2.02 3.96
CA ILE A 258 -11.23 1.02 3.21
C ILE A 258 -11.02 -0.25 4.04
#